data_d47824e6645c45a72272d1c68695e590
#
_entry.id   d47824e6645c45a72272d1c68695e590
#
_cell.length_a   1.000
_cell.length_b   1.000
_cell.length_c   1.000
_cell.angle_alpha   90.00
_cell.angle_beta   90.00
_cell.angle_gamma   90.00
#
_symmetry.space_group_name_H-M   'P 1'
#
loop_
_entity.id
_entity.type
_entity.pdbx_description
1 polymer ?
#
loop_
_entity_poly.entity_id
_entity_poly.type
_entity_poly.pdbx_seq_one_letter_code
_entity_poly.pdbx_strand_id
1 'polypeptide(L)'
;MGSMFISMPWILYHIWGFIAPGLKVKEKKITASFVAFGTIFFLFGGLFCYFLVVPLGLKFLLNYGTEWWKMQVTIGFYFSFVVKMILAFAFAFQTPLIMVLLTKFGVVNTVKMKLYRKWAFLGTFLLAAVLTPPDIITQVLLAFPLYALYEFGVVVSRFFEDPKNRELAFKQMQAESAAKKAAKEAAQKATMAAKQAKSTKKTRKTS
;
A
#
# COMPACT_ATOMS: atom_id res chain seq x y z
N MET A 1 -8.26 -10.94 23.05
CA MET A 1 -7.12 -10.36 22.30
C MET A 1 -6.06 -11.40 22.01
N GLY A 2 -5.54 -12.13 23.01
CA GLY A 2 -4.59 -13.21 22.78
C GLY A 2 -5.07 -14.27 21.79
N SER A 3 -6.37 -14.55 21.75
CA SER A 3 -6.94 -15.51 20.79
C SER A 3 -6.72 -15.11 19.32
N MET A 4 -6.76 -13.80 19.01
CA MET A 4 -6.54 -13.31 17.65
C MET A 4 -5.10 -13.51 17.19
N PHE A 5 -4.12 -13.30 18.08
CA PHE A 5 -2.72 -13.57 17.78
C PHE A 5 -2.42 -15.08 17.63
N ILE A 6 -3.09 -15.92 18.43
CA ILE A 6 -2.97 -17.38 18.33
C ILE A 6 -3.68 -17.92 17.08
N SER A 7 -4.80 -17.32 16.68
CA SER A 7 -5.54 -17.73 15.48
C SER A 7 -4.87 -17.29 14.17
N MET A 8 -3.99 -16.27 14.21
CA MET A 8 -3.37 -15.72 13.01
C MET A 8 -2.51 -16.71 12.20
N PRO A 9 -1.66 -17.53 12.80
CA PRO A 9 -0.96 -18.57 12.05
C PRO A 9 -1.92 -19.52 11.32
N TRP A 10 -3.05 -19.83 11.96
CA TRP A 10 -4.10 -20.68 11.39
C TRP A 10 -4.81 -20.00 10.22
N ILE A 11 -5.18 -18.73 10.38
CA ILE A 11 -5.81 -17.92 9.32
C ILE A 11 -4.84 -17.76 8.13
N LEU A 12 -3.58 -17.44 8.39
CA LEU A 12 -2.55 -17.33 7.35
C LEU A 12 -2.35 -18.68 6.65
N TYR A 13 -2.34 -19.79 7.37
CA TYR A 13 -2.24 -21.12 6.78
C TYR A 13 -3.41 -21.41 5.83
N HIS A 14 -4.64 -21.06 6.20
CA HIS A 14 -5.81 -21.24 5.32
C HIS A 14 -5.81 -20.30 4.11
N ILE A 15 -5.42 -19.03 4.29
CA ILE A 15 -5.27 -18.08 3.18
C ILE A 15 -4.20 -18.59 2.21
N TRP A 16 -3.07 -19.04 2.72
CA TRP A 16 -2.00 -19.63 1.92
C TRP A 16 -2.40 -20.94 1.29
N GLY A 17 -3.15 -21.79 1.99
CA GLY A 17 -3.73 -23.02 1.45
C GLY A 17 -4.69 -22.79 0.29
N PHE A 18 -5.41 -21.66 0.29
CA PHE A 18 -6.27 -21.25 -0.81
C PHE A 18 -5.49 -20.71 -2.03
N ILE A 19 -4.36 -20.05 -1.78
CA ILE A 19 -3.49 -19.52 -2.84
C ILE A 19 -2.63 -20.65 -3.44
N ALA A 20 -2.28 -21.66 -2.65
CA ALA A 20 -1.40 -22.76 -3.03
C ALA A 20 -1.89 -23.63 -4.21
N PRO A 21 -3.19 -23.91 -4.44
CA PRO A 21 -3.65 -24.68 -5.60
C PRO A 21 -3.35 -24.01 -6.95
N GLY A 22 -3.18 -22.68 -6.97
CA GLY A 22 -2.73 -21.95 -8.15
C GLY A 22 -1.25 -22.13 -8.49
N LEU A 23 -0.48 -22.83 -7.63
CA LEU A 23 0.95 -23.07 -7.80
C LEU A 23 1.23 -24.49 -8.33
N LYS A 24 2.25 -24.60 -9.22
CA LYS A 24 2.74 -25.90 -9.70
C LYS A 24 3.25 -26.76 -8.52
N VAL A 25 3.03 -28.05 -8.61
CA VAL A 25 3.29 -29.07 -7.55
C VAL A 25 4.71 -28.99 -6.95
N LYS A 26 5.70 -28.48 -7.68
CA LYS A 26 7.09 -28.27 -7.20
C LYS A 26 7.24 -27.16 -6.16
N GLU A 27 6.22 -26.34 -5.93
CA GLU A 27 6.28 -25.14 -5.10
C GLU A 27 5.64 -25.29 -3.71
N LYS A 28 5.14 -26.50 -3.32
CA LYS A 28 4.57 -26.74 -2.00
C LYS A 28 5.52 -26.45 -0.83
N LYS A 29 6.83 -26.73 -1.00
CA LYS A 29 7.85 -26.38 0.00
C LYS A 29 8.00 -24.86 0.19
N ILE A 30 7.79 -24.10 -0.89
CA ILE A 30 7.84 -22.64 -0.87
C ILE A 30 6.67 -22.09 -0.07
N THR A 31 5.47 -22.69 -0.20
CA THR A 31 4.28 -22.28 0.55
C THR A 31 4.49 -22.39 2.06
N ALA A 32 5.05 -23.48 2.54
CA ALA A 32 5.35 -23.67 3.97
C ALA A 32 6.31 -22.57 4.49
N SER A 33 7.35 -22.25 3.72
CA SER A 33 8.27 -21.16 4.07
C SER A 33 7.58 -19.81 4.11
N PHE A 34 6.68 -19.53 3.17
CA PHE A 34 5.91 -18.25 3.16
C PHE A 34 4.95 -18.14 4.35
N VAL A 35 4.32 -19.24 4.79
CA VAL A 35 3.48 -19.25 6.00
C VAL A 35 4.33 -18.95 7.24
N ALA A 36 5.50 -19.59 7.37
CA ALA A 36 6.41 -19.35 8.49
C ALA A 36 6.90 -17.89 8.50
N PHE A 37 7.38 -17.38 7.37
CA PHE A 37 7.78 -15.97 7.25
C PHE A 37 6.61 -15.02 7.52
N GLY A 38 5.42 -15.29 6.99
CA GLY A 38 4.22 -14.51 7.25
C GLY A 38 3.88 -14.42 8.72
N THR A 39 3.93 -15.54 9.44
CA THR A 39 3.70 -15.55 10.89
C THR A 39 4.75 -14.74 11.65
N ILE A 40 6.03 -14.87 11.29
CA ILE A 40 7.12 -14.09 11.90
C ILE A 40 6.92 -12.59 11.62
N PHE A 41 6.63 -12.21 10.37
CA PHE A 41 6.38 -10.81 10.00
C PHE A 41 5.16 -10.24 10.70
N PHE A 42 4.11 -11.03 10.90
CA PHE A 42 2.92 -10.62 11.63
C PHE A 42 3.24 -10.32 13.10
N LEU A 43 3.93 -11.25 13.78
CA LEU A 43 4.36 -11.06 15.17
C LEU A 43 5.31 -9.86 15.30
N PHE A 44 6.27 -9.75 14.38
CA PHE A 44 7.20 -8.63 14.35
C PHE A 44 6.48 -7.30 14.15
N GLY A 45 5.47 -7.24 13.27
CA GLY A 45 4.63 -6.06 13.07
C GLY A 45 3.88 -5.64 14.32
N GLY A 46 3.30 -6.59 15.05
CA GLY A 46 2.65 -6.33 16.33
C GLY A 46 3.62 -5.82 17.40
N LEU A 47 4.80 -6.44 17.53
CA LEU A 47 5.86 -6.02 18.45
C LEU A 47 6.40 -4.63 18.09
N PHE A 48 6.67 -4.39 16.80
CA PHE A 48 7.12 -3.08 16.32
C PHE A 48 6.11 -1.98 16.66
N CYS A 49 4.84 -2.24 16.45
CA CYS A 49 3.79 -1.30 16.82
C CYS A 49 3.77 -1.04 18.32
N TYR A 50 3.81 -2.08 19.14
CA TYR A 50 3.73 -1.98 20.59
C TYR A 50 4.93 -1.22 21.19
N PHE A 51 6.15 -1.52 20.77
CA PHE A 51 7.37 -0.92 21.35
C PHE A 51 7.72 0.44 20.74
N LEU A 52 7.40 0.68 19.48
CA LEU A 52 7.82 1.90 18.79
C LEU A 52 6.66 2.84 18.52
N VAL A 53 5.61 2.37 17.82
CA VAL A 53 4.55 3.24 17.32
C VAL A 53 3.63 3.73 18.43
N VAL A 54 3.21 2.84 19.33
CA VAL A 54 2.31 3.19 20.44
C VAL A 54 2.95 4.20 21.41
N PRO A 55 4.18 4.02 21.92
CA PRO A 55 4.79 4.99 22.81
C PRO A 55 5.04 6.34 22.13
N LEU A 56 5.43 6.33 20.85
CA LEU A 56 5.68 7.54 20.08
C LEU A 56 4.38 8.32 19.85
N GLY A 57 3.31 7.62 19.43
CA GLY A 57 1.99 8.19 19.23
C GLY A 57 1.40 8.77 20.52
N LEU A 58 1.54 8.03 21.64
CA LEU A 58 1.05 8.50 22.93
C LEU A 58 1.81 9.70 23.49
N LYS A 59 3.14 9.68 23.41
CA LYS A 59 3.96 10.85 23.79
C LYS A 59 3.53 12.09 23.03
N PHE A 60 3.30 11.93 21.74
CA PHE A 60 2.87 13.02 20.91
C PHE A 60 1.46 13.50 21.30
N LEU A 61 0.51 12.58 21.42
CA LEU A 61 -0.88 12.89 21.77
C LEU A 61 -1.00 13.59 23.15
N LEU A 62 -0.21 13.14 24.13
CA LEU A 62 -0.21 13.73 25.49
C LEU A 62 0.51 15.08 25.55
N ASN A 63 1.56 15.29 24.76
CA ASN A 63 2.29 16.56 24.74
C ASN A 63 1.59 17.64 23.89
N TYR A 64 0.65 17.27 23.02
CA TYR A 64 -0.09 18.21 22.17
C TYR A 64 -1.28 18.86 22.91
N GLY A 65 -1.63 18.36 24.11
CA GLY A 65 -2.65 18.97 24.97
C GLY A 65 -2.14 20.31 25.49
N THR A 66 -2.67 21.42 24.95
CA THR A 66 -2.47 22.75 25.51
C THR A 66 -3.09 22.80 26.91
N GLU A 67 -2.61 23.73 27.78
CA GLU A 67 -3.09 23.91 29.15
C GLU A 67 -4.62 24.02 29.29
N TRP A 68 -5.29 24.37 28.21
CA TRP A 68 -6.76 24.55 28.13
C TRP A 68 -7.57 23.27 27.86
N TRP A 69 -6.94 22.19 27.35
CA TRP A 69 -7.61 20.95 26.97
C TRP A 69 -6.96 19.73 27.62
N LYS A 70 -7.40 19.38 28.84
CA LYS A 70 -7.02 18.11 29.48
C LYS A 70 -7.77 16.99 28.77
N MET A 71 -7.10 16.29 27.85
CA MET A 71 -7.65 15.06 27.29
C MET A 71 -7.81 14.01 28.40
N GLN A 72 -9.03 13.76 28.80
CA GLN A 72 -9.34 12.63 29.68
C GLN A 72 -9.35 11.36 28.83
N VAL A 73 -8.20 10.71 28.73
CA VAL A 73 -8.07 9.42 28.05
C VAL A 73 -8.66 8.34 28.96
N THR A 74 -9.87 7.92 28.65
CA THR A 74 -10.50 6.78 29.34
C THR A 74 -9.71 5.51 29.05
N ILE A 75 -9.47 4.66 30.08
CA ILE A 75 -8.74 3.39 29.96
C ILE A 75 -9.28 2.53 28.82
N GLY A 76 -10.60 2.49 28.63
CA GLY A 76 -11.24 1.74 27.55
C GLY A 76 -10.90 2.27 26.16
N PHE A 77 -10.83 3.60 25.98
CA PHE A 77 -10.43 4.22 24.72
C PHE A 77 -8.96 3.92 24.39
N TYR A 78 -8.08 4.07 25.39
CA TYR A 78 -6.67 3.73 25.25
C TYR A 78 -6.46 2.28 24.81
N PHE A 79 -7.10 1.34 25.50
CA PHE A 79 -6.99 -0.08 25.20
C PHE A 79 -7.49 -0.40 23.78
N SER A 80 -8.65 0.14 23.41
CA SER A 80 -9.21 -0.04 22.06
C SER A 80 -8.31 0.54 20.97
N PHE A 81 -7.72 1.72 21.23
CA PHE A 81 -6.78 2.36 20.31
C PHE A 81 -5.52 1.50 20.11
N VAL A 82 -4.87 1.10 21.21
CA VAL A 82 -3.64 0.29 21.15
C VAL A 82 -3.87 -1.02 20.40
N VAL A 83 -4.98 -1.68 20.67
CA VAL A 83 -5.31 -2.95 20.02
C VAL A 83 -5.54 -2.77 18.52
N LYS A 84 -6.32 -1.77 18.11
CA LYS A 84 -6.55 -1.48 16.68
C LYS A 84 -5.24 -1.18 15.98
N MET A 85 -4.35 -0.41 16.62
CA MET A 85 -3.03 -0.08 16.10
C MET A 85 -2.16 -1.31 15.89
N ILE A 86 -2.06 -2.17 16.92
CA ILE A 86 -1.26 -3.39 16.86
C ILE A 86 -1.74 -4.31 15.74
N LEU A 87 -3.06 -4.51 15.62
CA LEU A 87 -3.64 -5.34 14.57
C LEU A 87 -3.38 -4.74 13.18
N ALA A 88 -3.59 -3.45 13.01
CA ALA A 88 -3.37 -2.77 11.74
C ALA A 88 -1.92 -2.89 11.28
N PHE A 89 -0.95 -2.69 12.19
CA PHE A 89 0.47 -2.86 11.87
C PHE A 89 0.84 -4.32 11.59
N ALA A 90 0.33 -5.24 12.38
CA ALA A 90 0.55 -6.67 12.14
C ALA A 90 0.07 -7.08 10.73
N PHE A 91 -1.10 -6.57 10.28
CA PHE A 91 -1.56 -6.76 8.91
C PHE A 91 -0.73 -5.97 7.87
N ALA A 92 -0.35 -4.74 8.16
CA ALA A 92 0.47 -3.94 7.27
C ALA A 92 1.83 -4.58 6.99
N PHE A 93 2.41 -5.29 7.98
CA PHE A 93 3.64 -6.05 7.82
C PHE A 93 3.50 -7.26 6.88
N GLN A 94 2.27 -7.69 6.54
CA GLN A 94 2.05 -8.67 5.48
C GLN A 94 2.24 -8.09 4.07
N THR A 95 2.16 -6.77 3.91
CA THR A 95 2.28 -6.10 2.60
C THR A 95 3.57 -6.48 1.84
N PRO A 96 4.78 -6.43 2.43
CA PRO A 96 6.00 -6.84 1.74
C PRO A 96 5.96 -8.29 1.26
N LEU A 97 5.40 -9.18 2.06
CA LEU A 97 5.31 -10.60 1.75
C LEU A 97 4.34 -10.85 0.58
N ILE A 98 3.18 -10.19 0.60
CA ILE A 98 2.19 -10.25 -0.49
C ILE A 98 2.80 -9.70 -1.78
N MET A 99 3.56 -8.60 -1.72
CA MET A 99 4.22 -8.00 -2.88
C MET A 99 5.24 -8.95 -3.50
N VAL A 100 6.08 -9.58 -2.68
CA VAL A 100 7.06 -10.59 -3.13
C VAL A 100 6.35 -11.75 -3.81
N LEU A 101 5.26 -12.23 -3.23
CA LEU A 101 4.49 -13.32 -3.80
C LEU A 101 3.89 -12.98 -5.16
N LEU A 102 3.20 -11.82 -5.26
CA LEU A 102 2.60 -11.35 -6.51
C LEU A 102 3.66 -11.17 -7.61
N THR A 103 4.85 -10.72 -7.23
CA THR A 103 5.97 -10.56 -8.16
C THR A 103 6.51 -11.91 -8.61
N LYS A 104 6.63 -12.88 -7.69
CA LYS A 104 7.09 -14.24 -8.00
C LYS A 104 6.12 -14.97 -8.92
N PHE A 105 4.82 -14.73 -8.79
CA PHE A 105 3.80 -15.28 -9.70
C PHE A 105 3.69 -14.52 -11.03
N GLY A 106 4.45 -13.43 -11.19
CA GLY A 106 4.40 -12.62 -12.41
C GLY A 106 3.11 -11.81 -12.56
N VAL A 107 2.26 -11.76 -11.52
CA VAL A 107 1.01 -10.98 -11.52
C VAL A 107 1.31 -9.50 -11.52
N VAL A 108 2.30 -9.08 -10.71
CA VAL A 108 2.74 -7.69 -10.62
C VAL A 108 4.25 -7.62 -10.78
N ASN A 109 4.71 -6.65 -11.56
CA ASN A 109 6.14 -6.39 -11.78
C ASN A 109 6.60 -5.20 -10.93
N THR A 110 7.86 -5.17 -10.51
CA THR A 110 8.42 -4.06 -9.71
C THR A 110 8.33 -2.72 -10.43
N VAL A 111 8.32 -2.74 -11.77
CA VAL A 111 8.13 -1.54 -12.59
C VAL A 111 6.74 -0.94 -12.37
N LYS A 112 5.68 -1.78 -12.37
CA LYS A 112 4.30 -1.37 -12.05
C LYS A 112 4.17 -0.90 -10.60
N MET A 113 4.80 -1.61 -9.64
CA MET A 113 4.80 -1.20 -8.23
C MET A 113 5.36 0.21 -8.04
N LYS A 114 6.47 0.54 -8.71
CA LYS A 114 7.04 1.89 -8.68
C LYS A 114 6.09 2.96 -9.24
N LEU A 115 5.30 2.62 -10.26
CA LEU A 115 4.30 3.53 -10.82
C LEU A 115 3.16 3.80 -9.83
N TYR A 116 2.78 2.77 -9.03
CA TYR A 116 1.71 2.86 -8.04
C TYR A 116 2.15 3.48 -6.69
N ARG A 117 3.41 3.94 -6.55
CA ARG A 117 3.91 4.60 -5.32
C ARG A 117 3.03 5.74 -4.83
N LYS A 118 2.53 6.57 -5.75
CA LYS A 118 1.64 7.69 -5.42
C LYS A 118 0.33 7.22 -4.78
N TRP A 119 -0.23 6.12 -5.31
CA TRP A 119 -1.45 5.52 -4.79
C TRP A 119 -1.21 4.78 -3.48
N ALA A 120 -0.05 4.12 -3.33
CA ALA A 120 0.36 3.51 -2.08
C ALA A 120 0.54 4.55 -0.97
N PHE A 121 1.20 5.68 -1.28
CA PHE A 121 1.33 6.81 -0.37
C PHE A 121 -0.05 7.34 0.08
N LEU A 122 -0.95 7.58 -0.86
CA LEU A 122 -2.31 8.02 -0.54
C LEU A 122 -3.06 6.97 0.31
N GLY A 123 -2.91 5.69 -0.02
CA GLY A 123 -3.51 4.58 0.72
C GLY A 123 -3.01 4.47 2.16
N THR A 124 -1.70 4.67 2.39
CA THR A 124 -1.13 4.67 3.75
C THR A 124 -1.64 5.84 4.59
N PHE A 125 -1.82 7.02 3.99
CA PHE A 125 -2.41 8.17 4.66
C PHE A 125 -3.89 7.95 5.01
N LEU A 126 -4.65 7.36 4.09
CA LEU A 126 -6.05 7.02 4.34
C LEU A 126 -6.17 5.99 5.47
N LEU A 127 -5.33 4.96 5.46
CA LEU A 127 -5.30 3.95 6.51
C LEU A 127 -4.91 4.57 7.87
N ALA A 128 -3.92 5.46 7.88
CA ALA A 128 -3.52 6.20 9.07
C ALA A 128 -4.68 7.06 9.60
N ALA A 129 -5.43 7.75 8.73
CA ALA A 129 -6.58 8.58 9.13
C ALA A 129 -7.72 7.79 9.79
N VAL A 130 -7.92 6.53 9.38
CA VAL A 130 -8.91 5.64 10.00
C VAL A 130 -8.46 5.14 11.38
N LEU A 131 -7.16 4.98 11.58
CA LEU A 131 -6.56 4.42 12.78
C LEU A 131 -6.34 5.47 13.88
N THR A 132 -6.03 6.71 13.51
CA THR A 132 -5.75 7.80 14.45
C THR A 132 -6.98 8.70 14.64
N PRO A 133 -7.11 9.37 15.79
CA PRO A 133 -7.99 10.53 15.91
C PRO A 133 -7.67 11.54 14.80
N PRO A 134 -8.60 12.43 14.41
CA PRO A 134 -8.40 13.39 13.33
C PRO A 134 -7.36 14.45 13.69
N ASP A 135 -6.09 14.05 13.69
CA ASP A 135 -4.91 14.86 13.96
C ASP A 135 -3.84 14.63 12.89
N ILE A 136 -3.45 15.71 12.20
CA ILE A 136 -2.55 15.67 11.04
C ILE A 136 -1.18 15.12 11.43
N ILE A 137 -0.69 15.42 12.63
CA ILE A 137 0.69 15.09 13.00
C ILE A 137 0.80 13.61 13.38
N THR A 138 -0.12 13.08 14.18
CA THR A 138 -0.17 11.63 14.47
C THR A 138 -0.45 10.82 13.22
N GLN A 139 -1.29 11.33 12.31
CA GLN A 139 -1.54 10.71 11.01
C GLN A 139 -0.26 10.61 10.17
N VAL A 140 0.52 11.69 10.04
CA VAL A 140 1.80 11.68 9.32
C VAL A 140 2.80 10.74 9.97
N LEU A 141 2.90 10.78 11.30
CA LEU A 141 3.80 9.92 12.08
C LEU A 141 3.51 8.43 11.85
N LEU A 142 2.22 8.09 11.73
CA LEU A 142 1.77 6.72 11.47
C LEU A 142 1.91 6.31 10.00
N ALA A 143 1.61 7.22 9.09
CA ALA A 143 1.71 6.96 7.66
C ALA A 143 3.16 6.68 7.23
N PHE A 144 4.15 7.30 7.88
CA PHE A 144 5.56 7.14 7.54
C PHE A 144 6.06 5.68 7.64
N PRO A 145 5.91 4.97 8.77
CA PRO A 145 6.34 3.57 8.85
C PRO A 145 5.52 2.65 7.93
N LEU A 146 4.23 2.93 7.72
CA LEU A 146 3.41 2.16 6.78
C LEU A 146 3.91 2.32 5.33
N TYR A 147 4.26 3.54 4.93
CA TYR A 147 4.84 3.78 3.62
C TYR A 147 6.25 3.16 3.48
N ALA A 148 7.07 3.22 4.54
CA ALA A 148 8.38 2.58 4.55
C ALA A 148 8.26 1.06 4.35
N LEU A 149 7.24 0.41 4.91
CA LEU A 149 6.95 -1.01 4.65
C LEU A 149 6.65 -1.29 3.17
N TYR A 150 5.88 -0.42 2.53
CA TYR A 150 5.62 -0.54 1.09
C TYR A 150 6.91 -0.44 0.27
N GLU A 151 7.75 0.55 0.53
CA GLU A 151 9.04 0.71 -0.16
C GLU A 151 9.97 -0.49 0.09
N PHE A 152 10.01 -0.98 1.33
CA PHE A 152 10.72 -2.21 1.67
C PHE A 152 10.19 -3.39 0.86
N GLY A 153 8.87 -3.53 0.74
CA GLY A 153 8.23 -4.54 -0.12
C GLY A 153 8.65 -4.44 -1.58
N VAL A 154 8.72 -3.22 -2.15
CA VAL A 154 9.20 -2.99 -3.52
C VAL A 154 10.66 -3.42 -3.68
N VAL A 155 11.51 -3.08 -2.71
CA VAL A 155 12.95 -3.45 -2.74
C VAL A 155 13.12 -4.96 -2.67
N VAL A 156 12.48 -5.62 -1.71
CA VAL A 156 12.57 -7.09 -1.55
C VAL A 156 12.00 -7.80 -2.79
N SER A 157 10.85 -7.35 -3.31
CA SER A 157 10.26 -7.93 -4.52
C SER A 157 11.20 -7.91 -5.72
N ARG A 158 12.06 -6.89 -5.81
CA ARG A 158 13.05 -6.78 -6.90
C ARG A 158 14.07 -7.93 -6.92
N PHE A 159 14.42 -8.47 -5.75
CA PHE A 159 15.35 -9.60 -5.65
C PHE A 159 14.72 -10.93 -6.09
N PHE A 160 13.39 -11.03 -6.00
CA PHE A 160 12.65 -12.24 -6.36
C PHE A 160 12.01 -12.16 -7.76
N GLU A 161 12.16 -11.04 -8.46
CA GLU A 161 11.61 -10.84 -9.80
C GLU A 161 12.47 -11.49 -10.87
N ASP A 162 11.83 -12.26 -11.75
CA ASP A 162 12.50 -12.85 -12.91
C ASP A 162 12.93 -11.75 -13.90
N PRO A 163 14.22 -11.66 -14.28
CA PRO A 163 14.70 -10.58 -15.14
C PRO A 163 13.98 -10.49 -16.49
N LYS A 164 13.51 -11.62 -17.04
CA LYS A 164 12.69 -11.66 -18.25
C LYS A 164 11.34 -10.96 -18.11
N ASN A 165 10.66 -11.19 -16.98
CA ASN A 165 9.36 -10.57 -16.70
C ASN A 165 9.49 -9.06 -16.52
N ARG A 166 10.60 -8.61 -15.93
CA ARG A 166 10.90 -7.20 -15.75
C ARG A 166 11.14 -6.48 -17.08
N GLU A 167 11.90 -7.11 -18.00
CA GLU A 167 12.18 -6.54 -19.32
C GLU A 167 10.90 -6.45 -20.18
N LEU A 168 10.08 -7.49 -20.17
CA LEU A 168 8.77 -7.50 -20.86
C LEU A 168 7.85 -6.39 -20.33
N ALA A 169 7.79 -6.22 -19.01
CA ALA A 169 6.98 -5.18 -18.39
C ALA A 169 7.46 -3.76 -18.76
N PHE A 170 8.77 -3.57 -18.84
CA PHE A 170 9.35 -2.29 -19.23
C PHE A 170 9.01 -1.95 -20.69
N LYS A 171 9.13 -2.92 -21.61
CA LYS A 171 8.72 -2.77 -23.02
C LYS A 171 7.23 -2.45 -23.16
N GLN A 172 6.38 -3.17 -22.41
CA GLN A 172 4.93 -2.91 -22.43
C GLN A 172 4.58 -1.51 -21.93
N MET A 173 5.22 -1.04 -20.85
CA MET A 173 5.01 0.31 -20.34
C MET A 173 5.47 1.40 -21.32
N GLN A 174 6.59 1.19 -22.00
CA GLN A 174 7.04 2.14 -23.02
C GLN A 174 6.03 2.20 -24.19
N ALA A 175 5.55 1.05 -24.67
CA ALA A 175 4.54 0.99 -25.71
C ALA A 175 3.23 1.67 -25.29
N GLU A 176 2.75 1.42 -24.06
CA GLU A 176 1.53 2.04 -23.51
C GLU A 176 1.69 3.56 -23.34
N SER A 177 2.86 4.01 -22.87
CA SER A 177 3.15 5.43 -22.70
C SER A 177 3.22 6.15 -24.05
N ALA A 178 3.80 5.54 -25.08
CA ALA A 178 3.85 6.06 -26.44
C ALA A 178 2.44 6.12 -27.05
N ALA A 179 1.64 5.07 -26.88
CA ALA A 179 0.25 5.05 -27.34
C ALA A 179 -0.60 6.13 -26.65
N LYS A 180 -0.45 6.34 -25.34
CA LYS A 180 -1.13 7.43 -24.61
C LYS A 180 -0.69 8.82 -25.07
N LYS A 181 0.59 9.01 -25.38
CA LYS A 181 1.08 10.28 -25.95
C LYS A 181 0.47 10.55 -27.33
N ALA A 182 0.51 9.56 -28.22
CA ALA A 182 -0.08 9.66 -29.56
C ALA A 182 -1.58 9.94 -29.50
N ALA A 183 -2.32 9.27 -28.61
CA ALA A 183 -3.75 9.52 -28.39
C ALA A 183 -4.04 10.94 -27.88
N LYS A 184 -3.21 11.47 -26.96
CA LYS A 184 -3.35 12.85 -26.47
C LYS A 184 -3.07 13.87 -27.56
N GLU A 185 -2.03 13.66 -28.38
CA GLU A 185 -1.71 14.54 -29.51
C GLU A 185 -2.81 14.52 -30.57
N ALA A 186 -3.36 13.35 -30.88
CA ALA A 186 -4.50 13.23 -31.78
C ALA A 186 -5.75 13.95 -31.24
N ALA A 187 -6.05 13.80 -29.95
CA ALA A 187 -7.16 14.51 -29.30
C ALA A 187 -6.95 16.04 -29.29
N GLN A 188 -5.72 16.50 -29.04
CA GLN A 188 -5.39 17.94 -29.12
C GLN A 188 -5.55 18.49 -30.53
N LYS A 189 -5.05 17.76 -31.54
CA LYS A 189 -5.21 18.17 -32.97
C LYS A 189 -6.69 18.25 -33.36
N ALA A 190 -7.50 17.25 -32.94
CA ALA A 190 -8.93 17.25 -33.19
C ALA A 190 -9.66 18.44 -32.51
N THR A 191 -9.26 18.76 -31.27
CA THR A 191 -9.85 19.91 -30.55
C THR A 191 -9.46 21.24 -31.16
N MET A 192 -8.22 21.38 -31.65
CA MET A 192 -7.78 22.59 -32.37
C MET A 192 -8.49 22.74 -33.71
N ALA A 193 -8.63 21.65 -34.48
CA ALA A 193 -9.38 21.68 -35.75
C ALA A 193 -10.86 22.05 -35.55
N ALA A 194 -11.49 21.51 -34.49
CA ALA A 194 -12.87 21.87 -34.14
C ALA A 194 -13.03 23.34 -33.71
N LYS A 195 -12.04 23.92 -33.01
CA LYS A 195 -12.01 25.34 -32.66
C LYS A 195 -11.86 26.23 -33.90
N GLN A 196 -10.97 25.86 -34.82
CA GLN A 196 -10.78 26.60 -36.09
C GLN A 196 -12.02 26.55 -36.94
N ALA A 197 -12.67 25.40 -37.08
CA ALA A 197 -13.92 25.27 -37.84
C ALA A 197 -15.07 26.10 -37.26
N LYS A 198 -15.14 26.22 -35.91
CA LYS A 198 -16.12 27.09 -35.22
C LYS A 198 -15.82 28.59 -35.46
N SER A 199 -14.55 28.98 -35.47
CA SER A 199 -14.13 30.37 -35.73
C SER A 199 -14.46 30.79 -37.15
N THR A 200 -14.16 29.97 -38.15
CA THR A 200 -14.47 30.23 -39.57
C THR A 200 -15.98 30.31 -39.84
N LYS A 201 -16.80 29.53 -39.12
CA LYS A 201 -18.25 29.56 -39.24
C LYS A 201 -18.88 30.82 -38.63
N LYS A 202 -18.22 31.40 -37.62
CA LYS A 202 -18.64 32.63 -36.94
C LYS A 202 -18.35 33.87 -37.79
N THR A 203 -17.20 33.93 -38.46
CA THR A 203 -16.84 35.04 -39.39
C THR A 203 -17.72 35.05 -40.63
N ARG A 204 -18.17 33.87 -41.13
CA ARG A 204 -19.06 33.78 -42.29
C ARG A 204 -20.52 34.21 -42.01
N LYS A 205 -20.91 34.32 -40.75
CA LYS A 205 -22.27 34.73 -40.34
C LYS A 205 -22.39 36.23 -40.06
N THR A 206 -21.26 36.94 -39.97
CA THR A 206 -21.17 38.37 -39.66
C THR A 206 -20.79 39.23 -40.89
N SER A 207 -20.58 38.63 -42.05
CA SER A 207 -20.43 39.25 -43.36
C SER A 207 -21.67 38.96 -44.22
#